data_f2e12981ac950b448499e48585bffccf
#
_entry.id   f2e12981ac950b448499e48585bffccf
#
_cell.length_a   1.000
_cell.length_b   1.000
_cell.length_c   1.000
_cell.angle_alpha   90.00
_cell.angle_beta   90.00
_cell.angle_gamma   90.00
#
_symmetry.space_group_name_H-M   'P 1'
#
loop_
_entity.id
_entity.type
_entity.pdbx_description
1 polymer ?
#
loop_
_entity_poly.entity_id
_entity_poly.type
_entity_poly.pdbx_seq_one_letter_code
_entity_poly.pdbx_strand_id
1 'polypeptide(L)'
;STSRRQRQMCIRDRTHTTGDLGNKVGKPIAAGNLFIGKFELLNALEDALAATKFGTTFYYQPTKLTGYYKYKAGPKFYENGEYTDRKDVFNIYALFYEKDDKVQTLDGHIATNNYEHPNMVALAIIDQADAVETEEWKRFELPFDYERFGKTIDLEKLAKGQYNISIILSASKNGDEFKGAPGSTLLIDDLEIEYK
;
A
#
# COMPACT_ATOMS: atom_id res chain seq x y z
N SER A 1 -23.09 -19.97 17.94
CA SER A 1 -22.14 -19.16 17.16
C SER A 1 -22.66 -17.73 17.05
N THR A 2 -22.17 -16.84 17.92
CA THR A 2 -22.46 -15.41 17.82
C THR A 2 -21.51 -14.80 16.79
N SER A 3 -21.91 -14.88 15.52
CA SER A 3 -21.32 -14.05 14.48
C SER A 3 -21.59 -12.59 14.81
N ARG A 4 -20.63 -11.89 15.39
CA ARG A 4 -20.60 -10.43 15.40
C ARG A 4 -20.40 -10.00 13.95
N ARG A 5 -21.44 -9.58 13.26
CA ARG A 5 -21.30 -8.77 12.06
C ARG A 5 -20.52 -7.53 12.45
N GLN A 6 -19.25 -7.52 12.16
CA GLN A 6 -18.46 -6.32 12.18
C GLN A 6 -19.12 -5.35 11.19
N ARG A 7 -19.38 -4.11 11.62
CA ARG A 7 -19.93 -3.09 10.72
C ARG A 7 -18.95 -2.96 9.56
N GLN A 8 -19.44 -3.15 8.35
CA GLN A 8 -18.68 -2.92 7.13
C GLN A 8 -18.10 -1.50 7.20
N MET A 9 -16.79 -1.40 7.28
CA MET A 9 -16.08 -0.14 7.20
C MET A 9 -15.57 0.00 5.77
N CYS A 10 -16.38 0.64 4.92
CA CYS A 10 -15.92 1.05 3.60
C CYS A 10 -14.84 2.14 3.78
N ILE A 11 -13.62 1.80 3.42
CA ILE A 11 -12.50 2.74 3.38
C ILE A 11 -12.53 3.44 2.03
N ARG A 12 -12.48 4.78 2.03
CA ARG A 12 -12.42 5.59 0.82
C ARG A 12 -11.13 6.37 0.79
N ASP A 13 -10.38 6.20 -0.27
CA ASP A 13 -9.17 6.95 -0.53
C ASP A 13 -9.24 7.68 -1.88
N ARG A 14 -8.69 8.89 -1.96
CA ARG A 14 -8.80 9.73 -3.14
C ARG A 14 -7.53 10.53 -3.41
N THR A 15 -7.08 10.50 -4.65
CA THR A 15 -5.98 11.33 -5.15
C THR A 15 -6.41 12.78 -5.34
N HIS A 16 -5.58 13.72 -4.88
CA HIS A 16 -5.82 15.15 -4.92
C HIS A 16 -4.64 15.92 -5.52
N THR A 17 -4.90 17.16 -5.95
CA THR A 17 -3.83 18.14 -6.19
C THR A 17 -3.38 18.74 -4.86
N THR A 18 -2.10 19.03 -4.73
CA THR A 18 -1.51 19.68 -3.56
C THR A 18 -1.56 21.22 -3.63
N GLY A 19 -2.11 21.76 -4.73
CA GLY A 19 -2.21 23.19 -4.97
C GLY A 19 -0.86 23.88 -5.20
N ASP A 20 -0.85 25.21 -5.04
CA ASP A 20 0.33 26.03 -5.35
C ASP A 20 1.55 25.69 -4.49
N LEU A 21 1.32 25.28 -3.23
CA LEU A 21 2.43 24.93 -2.34
C LEU A 21 3.14 23.65 -2.81
N GLY A 22 2.36 22.62 -3.14
CA GLY A 22 2.92 21.37 -3.65
C GLY A 22 3.60 21.54 -5.00
N ASN A 23 3.04 22.37 -5.89
CA ASN A 23 3.65 22.70 -7.17
C ASN A 23 5.03 23.35 -6.99
N LYS A 24 5.18 24.30 -6.04
CA LYS A 24 6.45 24.97 -5.74
C LYS A 24 7.53 24.03 -5.23
N VAL A 25 7.17 22.98 -4.54
CA VAL A 25 8.11 21.97 -4.00
C VAL A 25 8.23 20.72 -4.88
N GLY A 26 7.69 20.75 -6.10
CA GLY A 26 7.76 19.63 -7.05
C GLY A 26 6.92 18.41 -6.68
N LYS A 27 5.91 18.59 -5.82
CA LYS A 27 5.00 17.53 -5.33
C LYS A 27 3.53 17.85 -5.67
N PRO A 28 3.16 17.95 -6.96
CA PRO A 28 1.86 18.49 -7.39
C PRO A 28 0.67 17.58 -7.08
N ILE A 29 0.91 16.26 -6.96
CA ILE A 29 -0.10 15.24 -6.70
C ILE A 29 0.15 14.59 -5.35
N ALA A 30 -0.92 14.44 -4.56
CA ALA A 30 -0.96 13.59 -3.40
C ALA A 30 -1.91 12.42 -3.70
N ALA A 31 -1.35 11.24 -3.86
CA ALA A 31 -2.16 10.04 -3.93
C ALA A 31 -2.90 9.84 -2.61
N GLY A 32 -4.17 9.43 -2.70
CA GLY A 32 -4.82 8.88 -1.56
C GLY A 32 -4.12 7.58 -1.16
N ASN A 33 -3.65 7.51 0.09
CA ASN A 33 -2.96 6.34 0.63
C ASN A 33 -3.48 6.00 2.02
N LEU A 34 -3.83 4.74 2.21
CA LEU A 34 -4.04 4.18 3.54
C LEU A 34 -3.00 3.07 3.76
N PHE A 35 -2.39 3.06 4.93
CA PHE A 35 -1.42 2.02 5.27
C PHE A 35 -1.43 1.70 6.76
N ILE A 36 -0.96 0.50 7.09
CA ILE A 36 -0.68 0.12 8.48
C ILE A 36 0.75 0.56 8.80
N GLY A 37 0.87 1.50 9.75
CA GLY A 37 2.17 2.04 10.14
C GLY A 37 2.05 3.37 10.87
N LYS A 38 3.11 4.18 10.78
CA LYS A 38 3.20 5.52 11.37
C LYS A 38 3.63 6.54 10.33
N PHE A 39 3.19 7.77 10.49
CA PHE A 39 3.61 8.89 9.66
C PHE A 39 4.32 9.95 10.52
N GLU A 40 5.57 10.27 10.16
CA GLU A 40 6.42 11.23 10.88
C GLU A 40 6.32 12.60 10.22
N LEU A 41 5.37 13.41 10.65
CA LEU A 41 5.01 14.69 10.02
C LEU A 41 6.19 15.65 9.88
N LEU A 42 7.13 15.66 10.83
CA LEU A 42 8.28 16.58 10.81
C LEU A 42 9.24 16.30 9.64
N ASN A 43 9.35 15.04 9.23
CA ASN A 43 10.23 14.62 8.14
C ASN A 43 9.55 14.70 6.77
N ALA A 44 8.22 14.87 6.74
CA ALA A 44 7.43 14.77 5.50
C ALA A 44 7.70 15.90 4.50
N LEU A 45 8.17 17.08 4.96
CA LEU A 45 8.51 18.20 4.08
C LEU A 45 9.80 17.94 3.30
N GLU A 46 10.77 17.27 3.92
CA GLU A 46 12.06 16.95 3.30
C GLU A 46 11.94 15.68 2.46
N ASP A 47 11.44 14.60 3.08
CA ASP A 47 11.26 13.30 2.42
C ASP A 47 9.94 12.63 2.86
N ALA A 48 8.90 12.77 2.03
CA ALA A 48 7.58 12.21 2.33
C ALA A 48 7.58 10.67 2.33
N LEU A 49 8.46 10.03 1.56
CA LEU A 49 8.58 8.58 1.54
C LEU A 49 9.28 8.07 2.80
N ALA A 50 10.37 8.69 3.21
CA ALA A 50 11.07 8.38 4.46
C ALA A 50 10.20 8.64 5.70
N ALA A 51 9.29 9.62 5.64
CA ALA A 51 8.35 9.95 6.71
C ALA A 51 7.29 8.86 6.95
N THR A 52 7.06 7.99 5.97
CA THR A 52 6.08 6.90 6.07
C THR A 52 6.76 5.65 6.61
N LYS A 53 6.43 5.25 7.84
CA LYS A 53 6.99 4.05 8.49
C LYS A 53 5.97 2.93 8.43
N PHE A 54 6.26 1.93 7.60
CA PHE A 54 5.36 0.81 7.33
C PHE A 54 5.46 -0.28 8.38
N GLY A 55 4.32 -0.79 8.82
CA GLY A 55 4.19 -2.05 9.52
C GLY A 55 3.88 -1.95 11.01
N THR A 56 3.36 -3.06 11.47
CA THR A 56 3.14 -3.41 12.88
C THR A 56 3.62 -4.83 13.11
N THR A 57 3.99 -5.14 14.35
CA THR A 57 4.43 -6.50 14.72
C THR A 57 3.33 -7.53 14.43
N PHE A 58 3.73 -8.63 13.80
CA PHE A 58 2.85 -9.72 13.44
C PHE A 58 3.45 -11.06 13.88
N TYR A 59 2.63 -11.91 14.49
CA TYR A 59 3.07 -13.13 15.18
C TYR A 59 2.68 -14.41 14.43
N TYR A 60 2.12 -14.30 13.24
CA TYR A 60 1.65 -15.40 12.43
C TYR A 60 2.29 -15.36 11.04
N GLN A 61 2.24 -16.46 10.32
CA GLN A 61 2.68 -16.51 8.94
C GLN A 61 1.51 -16.12 8.02
N PRO A 62 1.52 -14.93 7.38
CA PRO A 62 0.46 -14.55 6.47
C PRO A 62 0.49 -15.43 5.21
N THR A 63 -0.69 -15.83 4.73
CA THR A 63 -0.84 -16.66 3.53
C THR A 63 -1.47 -15.91 2.38
N LYS A 64 -2.46 -15.05 2.69
CA LYS A 64 -3.20 -14.30 1.68
C LYS A 64 -3.76 -12.99 2.26
N LEU A 65 -3.82 -11.95 1.42
CA LEU A 65 -4.62 -10.75 1.65
C LEU A 65 -5.86 -10.82 0.77
N THR A 66 -7.04 -10.66 1.37
CA THR A 66 -8.32 -10.70 0.66
C THR A 66 -9.15 -9.47 0.95
N GLY A 67 -10.12 -9.19 0.10
CA GLY A 67 -11.07 -8.08 0.28
C GLY A 67 -11.88 -7.80 -0.96
N TYR A 68 -12.60 -6.70 -0.94
CA TYR A 68 -13.37 -6.20 -2.07
C TYR A 68 -12.95 -4.77 -2.38
N TYR A 69 -12.96 -4.41 -3.66
CA TYR A 69 -12.69 -3.05 -4.07
C TYR A 69 -13.70 -2.53 -5.10
N LYS A 70 -13.80 -1.19 -5.18
CA LYS A 70 -14.31 -0.44 -6.32
C LYS A 70 -13.28 0.61 -6.66
N TYR A 71 -13.10 0.88 -7.94
CA TYR A 71 -12.15 1.88 -8.39
C TYR A 71 -12.67 2.69 -9.56
N LYS A 72 -12.42 4.00 -9.48
CA LYS A 72 -12.66 4.94 -10.58
C LYS A 72 -11.45 5.84 -10.75
N ALA A 73 -10.85 5.81 -11.95
CA ALA A 73 -9.76 6.71 -12.29
C ALA A 73 -10.25 8.16 -12.44
N GLY A 74 -9.38 9.11 -12.08
CA GLY A 74 -9.60 10.51 -12.37
C GLY A 74 -9.52 10.81 -13.87
N PRO A 75 -10.04 11.97 -14.32
CA PRO A 75 -10.22 12.25 -15.74
C PRO A 75 -8.91 12.50 -16.52
N LYS A 76 -7.86 12.99 -15.86
CA LYS A 76 -6.58 13.35 -16.44
C LYS A 76 -5.45 12.95 -15.53
N PHE A 77 -4.46 12.24 -16.08
CA PHE A 77 -3.27 11.79 -15.37
C PHE A 77 -2.18 12.87 -15.42
N TYR A 78 -1.62 13.21 -14.27
CA TYR A 78 -0.50 14.14 -14.18
C TYR A 78 0.83 13.39 -14.11
N GLU A 79 1.73 13.69 -15.01
CA GLU A 79 3.12 13.22 -15.01
C GLU A 79 4.03 14.21 -15.75
N ASN A 80 5.29 14.31 -15.34
CA ASN A 80 6.33 15.10 -16.02
C ASN A 80 5.96 16.59 -16.28
N GLY A 81 5.15 17.19 -15.41
CA GLY A 81 4.76 18.59 -15.51
C GLY A 81 3.47 18.87 -16.28
N GLU A 82 2.82 17.85 -16.85
CA GLU A 82 1.63 18.02 -17.69
C GLU A 82 0.53 16.99 -17.41
N TYR A 83 -0.69 17.31 -17.86
CA TYR A 83 -1.82 16.39 -17.82
C TYR A 83 -1.95 15.63 -19.13
N THR A 84 -2.07 14.30 -19.02
CA THR A 84 -2.20 13.38 -20.15
C THR A 84 -3.54 12.63 -20.14
N ASP A 85 -3.87 11.95 -21.24
CA ASP A 85 -5.05 11.06 -21.32
C ASP A 85 -4.77 9.64 -20.81
N ARG A 86 -3.58 9.39 -20.24
CA ARG A 86 -3.25 8.14 -19.57
C ARG A 86 -4.26 7.87 -18.47
N LYS A 87 -4.69 6.62 -18.36
CA LYS A 87 -5.54 6.17 -17.24
C LYS A 87 -4.69 5.93 -16.01
N ASP A 88 -5.17 6.42 -14.88
CA ASP A 88 -4.60 6.10 -13.58
C ASP A 88 -4.99 4.68 -13.16
N VAL A 89 -4.16 4.07 -12.34
CA VAL A 89 -4.34 2.71 -11.82
C VAL A 89 -4.05 2.71 -10.33
N PHE A 90 -4.87 2.04 -9.55
CA PHE A 90 -4.65 1.87 -8.12
C PHE A 90 -3.62 0.78 -7.83
N ASN A 91 -3.18 0.70 -6.57
CA ASN A 91 -2.37 -0.39 -6.07
C ASN A 91 -2.88 -0.89 -4.71
N ILE A 92 -2.82 -2.20 -4.53
CA ILE A 92 -3.06 -2.88 -3.25
C ILE A 92 -1.89 -3.83 -3.04
N TYR A 93 -1.18 -3.68 -1.92
CA TYR A 93 -0.11 -4.61 -1.59
C TYR A 93 0.06 -4.76 -0.07
N ALA A 94 0.68 -5.86 0.33
CA ALA A 94 1.07 -6.10 1.72
C ALA A 94 2.51 -6.57 1.78
N LEU A 95 3.27 -5.98 2.71
CA LEU A 95 4.65 -6.30 3.00
C LEU A 95 4.71 -7.21 4.23
N PHE A 96 5.48 -8.30 4.15
CA PHE A 96 5.87 -9.08 5.31
C PHE A 96 7.39 -9.15 5.36
N TYR A 97 7.99 -8.67 6.45
CA TYR A 97 9.43 -8.50 6.55
C TYR A 97 9.95 -8.74 7.98
N GLU A 98 11.21 -9.16 8.08
CA GLU A 98 11.90 -9.38 9.34
C GLU A 98 12.52 -8.07 9.85
N LYS A 99 12.36 -7.79 11.14
CA LYS A 99 13.07 -6.70 11.83
C LYS A 99 14.45 -7.16 12.27
N ASP A 100 15.38 -6.24 12.28
CA ASP A 100 16.72 -6.43 12.89
C ASP A 100 17.17 -5.16 13.61
N ASP A 101 18.39 -5.16 14.14
CA ASP A 101 18.94 -4.03 14.89
C ASP A 101 19.05 -2.75 14.04
N LYS A 102 19.12 -2.86 12.73
CA LYS A 102 19.26 -1.74 11.80
C LYS A 102 17.92 -1.30 11.20
N VAL A 103 17.00 -2.24 11.03
CA VAL A 103 15.72 -2.03 10.34
C VAL A 103 14.57 -2.43 11.25
N GLN A 104 13.99 -1.45 11.92
CA GLN A 104 12.79 -1.64 12.72
C GLN A 104 11.50 -1.47 11.91
N THR A 105 11.53 -0.60 10.89
CA THR A 105 10.44 -0.39 9.94
C THR A 105 11.00 -0.16 8.55
N LEU A 106 10.29 -0.59 7.52
CA LEU A 106 10.49 -0.13 6.15
C LEU A 106 9.73 1.18 5.94
N ASP A 107 10.11 1.95 4.92
CA ASP A 107 9.48 3.20 4.59
C ASP A 107 8.94 3.23 3.14
N GLY A 108 8.44 4.39 2.69
CA GLY A 108 7.82 4.54 1.39
C GLY A 108 8.76 4.28 0.20
N HIS A 109 10.06 4.35 0.39
CA HIS A 109 11.04 4.04 -0.67
C HIS A 109 10.96 2.58 -1.14
N ILE A 110 10.37 1.67 -0.35
CA ILE A 110 10.22 0.27 -0.76
C ILE A 110 9.43 0.13 -2.06
N ALA A 111 8.44 0.97 -2.32
CA ALA A 111 7.64 0.93 -3.53
C ALA A 111 8.46 1.37 -4.77
N THR A 112 9.26 2.44 -4.66
CA THR A 112 10.15 2.92 -5.74
C THR A 112 11.31 1.97 -6.01
N ASN A 113 11.70 1.17 -5.02
CA ASN A 113 12.75 0.15 -5.15
C ASN A 113 12.20 -1.24 -5.56
N ASN A 114 11.10 -1.27 -6.30
CA ASN A 114 10.48 -2.51 -6.77
C ASN A 114 10.21 -3.55 -5.65
N TYR A 115 9.95 -3.07 -4.43
CA TYR A 115 9.75 -3.89 -3.23
C TYR A 115 10.98 -4.75 -2.82
N GLU A 116 12.16 -4.41 -3.32
CA GLU A 116 13.39 -5.12 -3.01
C GLU A 116 14.07 -4.54 -1.78
N HIS A 117 14.16 -5.33 -0.72
CA HIS A 117 14.89 -4.99 0.49
C HIS A 117 15.40 -6.28 1.15
N PRO A 118 16.63 -6.28 1.75
CA PRO A 118 17.17 -7.47 2.40
C PRO A 118 16.29 -8.07 3.51
N ASN A 119 15.47 -7.27 4.16
CA ASN A 119 14.57 -7.71 5.23
C ASN A 119 13.22 -8.25 4.73
N MET A 120 12.88 -8.07 3.45
CA MET A 120 11.64 -8.60 2.88
C MET A 120 11.61 -10.12 2.93
N VAL A 121 10.46 -10.68 3.29
CA VAL A 121 10.22 -12.13 3.42
C VAL A 121 9.11 -12.58 2.48
N ALA A 122 8.05 -11.80 2.36
CA ALA A 122 6.98 -12.06 1.39
C ALA A 122 6.29 -10.76 0.97
N LEU A 123 5.71 -10.79 -0.21
CA LEU A 123 4.93 -9.71 -0.80
C LEU A 123 3.61 -10.26 -1.33
N ALA A 124 2.50 -9.65 -0.95
CA ALA A 124 1.23 -9.83 -1.63
C ALA A 124 0.94 -8.54 -2.40
N ILE A 125 0.69 -8.59 -3.69
CA ILE A 125 0.47 -7.41 -4.54
C ILE A 125 -0.54 -7.73 -5.63
N ILE A 126 -1.42 -6.75 -5.91
CA ILE A 126 -2.39 -6.90 -7.02
C ILE A 126 -1.67 -6.85 -8.37
N ASP A 127 -2.01 -7.80 -9.26
CA ASP A 127 -1.55 -7.72 -10.64
C ASP A 127 -2.19 -6.52 -11.35
N GLN A 128 -1.42 -5.85 -12.19
CA GLN A 128 -1.91 -4.70 -12.95
C GLN A 128 -3.05 -5.05 -13.91
N ALA A 129 -3.08 -6.29 -14.41
CA ALA A 129 -4.16 -6.79 -15.24
C ALA A 129 -5.49 -6.91 -14.48
N ASP A 130 -5.43 -7.10 -13.15
CA ASP A 130 -6.59 -7.20 -12.26
C ASP A 130 -7.01 -5.87 -11.65
N ALA A 131 -6.13 -4.86 -11.68
CA ALA A 131 -6.37 -3.52 -11.15
C ALA A 131 -7.20 -2.67 -12.13
N VAL A 132 -8.48 -3.02 -12.29
CA VAL A 132 -9.39 -2.41 -13.28
C VAL A 132 -10.43 -1.49 -12.64
N GLU A 133 -10.93 -0.51 -13.42
CA GLU A 133 -12.08 0.30 -13.00
C GLU A 133 -13.33 -0.59 -12.85
N THR A 134 -14.09 -0.38 -11.79
CA THR A 134 -15.36 -1.09 -11.55
C THR A 134 -16.29 -0.28 -10.66
N GLU A 135 -17.58 -0.26 -11.02
CA GLU A 135 -18.66 0.32 -10.21
C GLU A 135 -19.25 -0.71 -9.24
N GLU A 136 -19.04 -2.01 -9.49
CA GLU A 136 -19.44 -3.10 -8.62
C GLU A 136 -18.29 -3.54 -7.72
N TRP A 137 -18.62 -4.10 -6.55
CA TRP A 137 -17.62 -4.67 -5.66
C TRP A 137 -16.95 -5.88 -6.31
N LYS A 138 -15.66 -5.77 -6.59
CA LYS A 138 -14.84 -6.85 -7.13
C LYS A 138 -13.97 -7.42 -6.01
N ARG A 139 -14.05 -8.75 -5.83
CA ARG A 139 -13.20 -9.46 -4.88
C ARG A 139 -11.78 -9.56 -5.40
N PHE A 140 -10.80 -9.44 -4.49
CA PHE A 140 -9.40 -9.76 -4.75
C PHE A 140 -8.88 -10.76 -3.74
N GLU A 141 -7.93 -11.58 -4.18
CA GLU A 141 -7.20 -12.53 -3.36
C GLU A 141 -5.72 -12.46 -3.78
N LEU A 142 -4.86 -12.00 -2.87
CA LEU A 142 -3.45 -11.78 -3.14
C LEU A 142 -2.63 -12.72 -2.26
N PRO A 143 -2.10 -13.83 -2.80
CA PRO A 143 -1.22 -14.72 -2.04
C PRO A 143 0.08 -13.99 -1.70
N PHE A 144 0.63 -14.28 -0.51
CA PHE A 144 1.96 -13.82 -0.14
C PHE A 144 3.02 -14.66 -0.86
N ASP A 145 3.76 -14.02 -1.76
CA ASP A 145 4.86 -14.63 -2.51
C ASP A 145 6.13 -14.67 -1.65
N TYR A 146 6.43 -15.83 -1.12
CA TYR A 146 7.65 -16.15 -0.37
C TYR A 146 8.82 -16.54 -1.28
N GLU A 147 8.52 -17.11 -2.45
CA GLU A 147 9.53 -17.62 -3.38
C GLU A 147 10.38 -16.48 -3.94
N ARG A 148 9.76 -15.32 -4.17
CA ARG A 148 10.43 -14.11 -4.65
C ARG A 148 11.67 -13.73 -3.84
N PHE A 149 11.63 -13.93 -2.53
CA PHE A 149 12.73 -13.54 -1.62
C PHE A 149 13.60 -14.71 -1.18
N GLY A 150 13.20 -15.94 -1.49
CA GLY A 150 13.96 -17.17 -1.16
C GLY A 150 14.20 -17.37 0.33
N LYS A 151 13.33 -16.79 1.20
CA LYS A 151 13.46 -16.85 2.65
C LYS A 151 12.47 -17.81 3.27
N THR A 152 12.92 -18.51 4.31
CA THR A 152 12.08 -19.31 5.21
C THR A 152 11.80 -18.51 6.48
N ILE A 153 10.62 -18.71 7.07
CA ILE A 153 10.25 -18.09 8.33
C ILE A 153 10.93 -18.85 9.47
N ASP A 154 11.58 -18.09 10.34
CA ASP A 154 12.06 -18.59 11.62
C ASP A 154 10.90 -18.46 12.65
N LEU A 155 10.39 -19.62 13.09
CA LEU A 155 9.26 -19.68 14.01
C LEU A 155 9.56 -19.13 15.41
N GLU A 156 10.83 -19.21 15.87
CA GLU A 156 11.20 -18.61 17.14
C GLU A 156 11.21 -17.07 17.05
N LYS A 157 11.75 -16.53 15.97
CA LYS A 157 11.71 -15.09 15.70
C LYS A 157 10.27 -14.60 15.53
N LEU A 158 9.41 -15.38 14.84
CA LEU A 158 8.00 -15.06 14.66
C LEU A 158 7.31 -14.95 16.01
N ALA A 159 7.48 -15.95 16.90
CA ALA A 159 6.92 -15.97 18.25
C ALA A 159 7.45 -14.82 19.13
N LYS A 160 8.67 -14.35 18.89
CA LYS A 160 9.26 -13.20 19.58
C LYS A 160 8.85 -11.85 18.97
N GLY A 161 7.99 -11.85 17.95
CA GLY A 161 7.50 -10.63 17.28
C GLY A 161 8.59 -9.90 16.50
N GLN A 162 9.53 -10.63 15.90
CA GLN A 162 10.60 -10.05 15.07
C GLN A 162 10.18 -9.88 13.59
N TYR A 163 8.91 -10.06 13.28
CA TYR A 163 8.36 -9.79 11.95
C TYR A 163 7.31 -8.68 12.02
N ASN A 164 7.25 -7.90 10.97
CA ASN A 164 6.22 -6.89 10.76
C ASN A 164 5.40 -7.21 9.52
N ILE A 165 4.14 -6.77 9.56
CA ILE A 165 3.26 -6.73 8.41
C ILE A 165 2.78 -5.30 8.16
N SER A 166 2.63 -4.91 6.90
CA SER A 166 1.94 -3.69 6.51
C SER A 166 1.03 -3.97 5.33
N ILE A 167 -0.14 -3.35 5.29
CA ILE A 167 -1.03 -3.31 4.14
C ILE A 167 -1.02 -1.88 3.65
N ILE A 168 -0.86 -1.69 2.34
CA ILE A 168 -0.87 -0.40 1.69
C ILE A 168 -1.90 -0.40 0.56
N LEU A 169 -2.78 0.59 0.58
CA LEU A 169 -3.84 0.82 -0.38
C LEU A 169 -3.60 2.20 -0.98
N SER A 170 -3.44 2.30 -2.29
CA SER A 170 -3.18 3.57 -2.97
C SER A 170 -4.14 3.79 -4.13
N ALA A 171 -4.80 4.94 -4.17
CA ALA A 171 -5.70 5.31 -5.27
C ALA A 171 -4.96 5.65 -6.57
N SER A 172 -3.63 5.89 -6.49
CA SER A 172 -2.75 6.10 -7.65
C SER A 172 -1.45 5.33 -7.45
N LYS A 173 -1.17 4.36 -8.31
CA LYS A 173 0.00 3.48 -8.20
C LYS A 173 1.33 4.25 -8.19
N ASN A 174 1.43 5.29 -8.99
CA ASN A 174 2.63 6.11 -9.08
C ASN A 174 2.60 7.33 -8.12
N GLY A 175 1.81 7.25 -7.07
CA GLY A 175 1.68 8.33 -6.08
C GLY A 175 2.96 8.61 -5.29
N ASP A 176 3.83 7.62 -5.14
CA ASP A 176 5.17 7.73 -4.60
C ASP A 176 6.11 8.61 -5.44
N GLU A 177 5.86 8.69 -6.76
CA GLU A 177 6.52 9.61 -7.69
C GLU A 177 5.76 10.95 -7.88
N PHE A 178 4.74 11.22 -7.06
CA PHE A 178 3.84 12.38 -7.19
C PHE A 178 3.13 12.45 -8.56
N LYS A 179 2.87 11.30 -9.16
CA LYS A 179 2.11 11.10 -10.40
C LYS A 179 0.77 10.46 -10.10
N GLY A 180 -0.27 10.84 -10.82
CA GLY A 180 -1.61 10.29 -10.65
C GLY A 180 -2.69 11.19 -11.21
N ALA A 181 -3.93 10.72 -11.21
CA ALA A 181 -5.06 11.52 -11.68
C ALA A 181 -5.88 12.05 -10.50
N PRO A 182 -5.93 13.38 -10.30
CA PRO A 182 -6.82 13.96 -9.30
C PRO A 182 -8.26 13.48 -9.52
N GLY A 183 -8.86 12.97 -8.45
CA GLY A 183 -10.18 12.36 -8.51
C GLY A 183 -10.17 10.83 -8.56
N SER A 184 -9.04 10.17 -8.84
CA SER A 184 -8.93 8.72 -8.68
C SER A 184 -9.37 8.31 -7.28
N THR A 185 -10.30 7.38 -7.22
CA THR A 185 -10.94 6.98 -5.96
C THR A 185 -10.95 5.47 -5.84
N LEU A 186 -10.37 4.97 -4.75
CA LEU A 186 -10.36 3.57 -4.36
C LEU A 186 -11.26 3.39 -3.13
N LEU A 187 -12.18 2.45 -3.21
CA LEU A 187 -13.01 2.00 -2.10
C LEU A 187 -12.61 0.57 -1.77
N ILE A 188 -12.45 0.28 -0.49
CA ILE A 188 -12.07 -1.07 0.01
C ILE A 188 -13.08 -1.48 1.08
N ASP A 189 -13.47 -2.76 1.07
CA ASP A 189 -14.33 -3.37 2.08
C ASP A 189 -13.88 -4.80 2.39
N ASP A 190 -14.27 -5.31 3.57
CA ASP A 190 -14.01 -6.67 4.06
C ASP A 190 -12.53 -7.11 3.92
N LEU A 191 -11.60 -6.20 4.27
CA LEU A 191 -10.16 -6.46 4.18
C LEU A 191 -9.72 -7.46 5.27
N GLU A 192 -9.10 -8.57 4.86
CA GLU A 192 -8.70 -9.65 5.76
C GLU A 192 -7.32 -10.21 5.39
N ILE A 193 -6.53 -10.59 6.41
CA ILE A 193 -5.31 -11.38 6.26
C ILE A 193 -5.59 -12.80 6.72
N GLU A 194 -5.47 -13.75 5.79
CA GLU A 194 -5.44 -15.16 6.12
C GLU A 194 -4.00 -15.54 6.56
N TYR A 195 -3.87 -16.39 7.59
CA TYR A 195 -2.57 -16.77 8.13
C TYR A 195 -2.59 -18.19 8.73
N LYS A 196 -1.44 -18.74 9.01
CA LYS A 196 -1.23 -20.03 9.70
C LYS A 196 -0.19 -19.90 10.80
#